data_542bd0140b8de69cfa89a2f18c7b27eb
#
_entry.id   542bd0140b8de69cfa89a2f18c7b27eb
#
_cell.length_a   1.000
_cell.length_b   1.000
_cell.length_c   1.000
_cell.angle_alpha   90.00
_cell.angle_beta   90.00
_cell.angle_gamma   90.00
#
_symmetry.space_group_name_H-M   'P 1'
#
loop_
_entity.id
_entity.type
_entity.pdbx_description
1 polymer ?
#
loop_
_entity_poly.entity_id
_entity_poly.type
_entity_poly.pdbx_seq_one_letter_code
_entity_poly.pdbx_strand_id
1 'polypeptide(L)'
;LTSSAELFTSIENSGSRAVILLSDGAGRIDAKTQQKIKEWFDKYQIGLYWIVLRQPGGISIFEEDVPLHQDYQLPPQVELYEFFKTFNSPFQAYEAEDPKSLEQAIKDINLKERKPIIYEEKVPGEKYAPKLLLTSIILSLMLLFLKFIEVRSFK
;
A
#
# COMPACT_ATOMS: atom_id res chain seq x y z
N LEU A 1 -4.57 12.11 7.71
CA LEU A 1 -5.14 11.70 6.42
C LEU A 1 -4.50 12.43 5.24
N THR A 2 -4.39 13.77 5.26
CA THR A 2 -3.75 14.52 4.17
C THR A 2 -2.29 14.11 3.98
N SER A 3 -1.50 14.06 5.05
CA SER A 3 -0.10 13.62 4.99
C SER A 3 0.06 12.18 4.54
N SER A 4 -0.86 11.29 4.91
CA SER A 4 -0.86 9.90 4.45
C SER A 4 -1.16 9.79 2.94
N ALA A 5 -2.11 10.58 2.44
CA ALA A 5 -2.42 10.63 1.01
C ALA A 5 -1.26 11.22 0.19
N GLU A 6 -0.52 12.18 0.74
CA GLU A 6 0.63 12.82 0.10
C GLU A 6 1.77 11.83 -0.19
N LEU A 7 1.95 10.81 0.65
CA LEU A 7 2.95 9.76 0.42
C LEU A 7 2.70 8.98 -0.88
N PHE A 8 1.44 8.86 -1.30
CA PHE A 8 1.09 8.13 -2.53
C PHE A 8 1.27 8.96 -3.82
N THR A 9 1.54 10.26 -3.71
CA THR A 9 1.75 11.11 -4.90
C THR A 9 3.05 10.79 -5.63
N SER A 10 4.06 10.28 -4.91
CA SER A 10 5.40 9.99 -5.41
C SER A 10 5.63 8.51 -5.74
N ILE A 11 4.66 7.64 -5.45
CA ILE A 11 4.79 6.20 -5.68
C ILE A 11 4.10 5.84 -6.99
N GLU A 12 4.86 5.33 -7.96
CA GLU A 12 4.32 4.75 -9.19
C GLU A 12 3.37 3.58 -8.87
N ASN A 13 2.39 3.32 -9.75
CA ASN A 13 1.23 2.42 -9.60
C ASN A 13 1.59 0.94 -9.36
N SER A 14 2.39 0.62 -8.36
CA SER A 14 2.75 -0.75 -8.00
C SER A 14 2.14 -1.12 -6.64
N GLY A 15 0.98 -1.78 -6.65
CA GLY A 15 0.45 -2.41 -5.47
C GLY A 15 -0.85 -1.82 -4.92
N SER A 16 -1.26 -2.32 -3.78
CA SER A 16 -2.43 -1.84 -3.03
C SER A 16 -2.11 -0.52 -2.33
N ARG A 17 -3.02 0.44 -2.44
CA ARG A 17 -2.91 1.72 -1.76
C ARG A 17 -3.98 1.78 -0.70
N ALA A 18 -3.58 1.59 0.53
CA ALA A 18 -4.50 1.58 1.66
C ALA A 18 -3.99 2.46 2.80
N VAL A 19 -4.90 3.18 3.42
CA VAL A 19 -4.67 3.93 4.66
C VAL A 19 -5.54 3.31 5.74
N ILE A 20 -4.93 2.95 6.85
CA ILE A 20 -5.65 2.50 8.05
C ILE A 20 -5.67 3.67 9.02
N LEU A 21 -6.87 4.15 9.31
CA LEU A 21 -7.11 5.17 10.32
C LEU A 21 -7.60 4.49 11.60
N LEU A 22 -6.87 4.67 12.70
CA LEU A 22 -7.27 4.24 14.02
C LEU A 22 -7.56 5.48 14.85
N SER A 23 -8.82 5.69 15.27
CA SER A 23 -9.21 6.85 16.06
C SER A 23 -10.50 6.58 16.85
N ASP A 24 -10.77 7.41 17.85
CA ASP A 24 -12.03 7.40 18.59
C ASP A 24 -13.18 8.14 17.87
N GLY A 25 -12.87 8.78 16.72
CA GLY A 25 -13.86 9.52 15.93
C GLY A 25 -14.29 10.86 16.53
N ALA A 26 -13.69 11.33 17.61
CA ALA A 26 -14.10 12.56 18.28
C ALA A 26 -13.73 13.85 17.54
N GLY A 27 -12.87 13.76 16.53
CA GLY A 27 -12.40 14.91 15.75
C GLY A 27 -13.39 15.34 14.67
N ARG A 28 -13.56 16.65 14.50
CA ARG A 28 -14.26 17.23 13.36
C ARG A 28 -13.27 17.75 12.34
N ILE A 29 -13.60 17.59 11.06
CA ILE A 29 -12.79 18.05 9.92
C ILE A 29 -13.55 19.20 9.26
N ASP A 30 -12.89 20.34 9.05
CA ASP A 30 -13.51 21.47 8.34
C ASP A 30 -13.79 21.14 6.86
N ALA A 31 -14.79 21.78 6.27
CA ALA A 31 -15.26 21.47 4.92
C ALA A 31 -14.17 21.56 3.84
N LYS A 32 -13.23 22.51 3.95
CA LYS A 32 -12.13 22.66 3.00
C LYS A 32 -11.16 21.49 3.06
N THR A 33 -10.86 21.03 4.27
CA THR A 33 -10.00 19.86 4.49
C THR A 33 -10.71 18.58 4.07
N GLN A 34 -12.03 18.43 4.32
CA GLN A 34 -12.82 17.31 3.82
C GLN A 34 -12.75 17.20 2.31
N GLN A 35 -12.98 18.31 1.59
CA GLN A 35 -12.90 18.33 0.13
C GLN A 35 -11.52 17.88 -0.36
N LYS A 36 -10.45 18.41 0.21
CA LYS A 36 -9.08 18.07 -0.16
C LYS A 36 -8.77 16.58 0.07
N ILE A 37 -9.21 16.03 1.22
CA ILE A 37 -9.03 14.60 1.52
C ILE A 37 -9.76 13.76 0.48
N LYS A 38 -11.04 14.06 0.21
CA LYS A 38 -11.85 13.34 -0.77
C LYS A 38 -11.20 13.36 -2.16
N GLU A 39 -10.80 14.53 -2.65
CA GLU A 39 -10.15 14.68 -3.96
C GLU A 39 -8.88 13.81 -4.06
N TRP A 40 -8.08 13.75 -3.02
CA TRP A 40 -6.85 12.96 -3.03
C TRP A 40 -7.12 11.45 -2.98
N PHE A 41 -8.01 11.01 -2.11
CA PHE A 41 -8.37 9.60 -2.01
C PHE A 41 -8.99 9.10 -3.30
N ASP A 42 -9.91 9.87 -3.89
CA ASP A 42 -10.56 9.53 -5.15
C ASP A 42 -9.57 9.56 -6.33
N LYS A 43 -8.71 10.59 -6.41
CA LYS A 43 -7.74 10.74 -7.50
C LYS A 43 -6.70 9.61 -7.51
N TYR A 44 -6.18 9.24 -6.35
CA TYR A 44 -5.14 8.22 -6.25
C TYR A 44 -5.68 6.82 -5.96
N GLN A 45 -7.01 6.67 -5.89
CA GLN A 45 -7.71 5.42 -5.59
C GLN A 45 -7.17 4.75 -4.32
N ILE A 46 -7.06 5.54 -3.25
CA ILE A 46 -6.55 5.10 -1.95
C ILE A 46 -7.70 4.49 -1.17
N GLY A 47 -7.59 3.21 -0.79
CA GLY A 47 -8.54 2.56 0.12
C GLY A 47 -8.43 3.12 1.53
N LEU A 48 -9.55 3.47 2.15
CA LEU A 48 -9.61 3.91 3.54
C LEU A 48 -10.25 2.83 4.40
N TYR A 49 -9.49 2.35 5.39
CA TYR A 49 -9.98 1.46 6.44
C TYR A 49 -9.99 2.21 7.74
N TRP A 50 -11.18 2.49 8.27
CA TRP A 50 -11.31 3.22 9.52
C TRP A 50 -11.71 2.28 10.66
N ILE A 51 -10.85 2.16 11.67
CA ILE A 51 -11.12 1.42 12.89
C ILE A 51 -11.46 2.42 13.99
N VAL A 52 -12.71 2.45 14.39
CA VAL A 52 -13.21 3.32 15.46
C VAL A 52 -13.03 2.62 16.80
N LEU A 53 -12.24 3.23 17.68
CA LEU A 53 -12.12 2.77 19.06
C LEU A 53 -13.32 3.28 19.86
N ARG A 54 -14.24 2.40 20.17
CA ARG A 54 -15.47 2.72 20.89
C ARG A 54 -15.39 2.26 22.34
N GLN A 55 -15.91 3.09 23.25
CA GLN A 55 -16.14 2.64 24.63
C GLN A 55 -17.35 1.70 24.67
N PRO A 56 -17.35 0.67 25.54
CA PRO A 56 -18.52 -0.18 25.72
C PRO A 56 -19.77 0.62 26.05
N GLY A 57 -20.87 0.38 25.30
CA GLY A 57 -22.11 1.13 25.44
C GLY A 57 -22.13 2.52 24.82
N GLY A 58 -21.07 2.94 24.12
CA GLY A 58 -21.06 4.17 23.32
C GLY A 58 -21.92 4.06 22.05
N ILE A 59 -22.19 5.19 21.41
CA ILE A 59 -22.97 5.26 20.17
C ILE A 59 -22.20 4.57 19.04
N SER A 60 -22.88 3.66 18.31
CA SER A 60 -22.31 3.00 17.14
C SER A 60 -22.32 3.94 15.93
N ILE A 61 -21.29 3.88 15.10
CA ILE A 61 -21.27 4.58 13.80
C ILE A 61 -22.22 3.93 12.78
N PHE A 62 -22.69 2.71 13.05
CA PHE A 62 -23.63 1.97 12.21
C PHE A 62 -25.08 2.10 12.65
N GLU A 63 -25.33 2.84 13.72
CA GLU A 63 -26.68 3.02 14.27
C GLU A 63 -27.49 3.97 13.39
N GLU A 64 -28.67 3.53 12.91
CA GLU A 64 -29.52 4.34 12.03
C GLU A 64 -30.29 5.42 12.81
N ASP A 65 -30.69 5.14 14.06
CA ASP A 65 -31.44 6.05 14.94
C ASP A 65 -30.54 6.72 15.97
N VAL A 66 -29.57 7.51 15.51
CA VAL A 66 -28.66 8.22 16.40
C VAL A 66 -29.37 9.37 17.08
N PRO A 67 -29.42 9.44 18.42
CA PRO A 67 -30.01 10.58 19.13
C PRO A 67 -29.19 11.84 18.79
N LEU A 68 -29.90 12.85 18.25
CA LEU A 68 -29.31 14.15 18.03
C LEU A 68 -28.87 14.77 19.35
N HIS A 69 -27.67 15.32 19.39
CA HIS A 69 -27.20 16.11 20.53
C HIS A 69 -28.09 17.35 20.73
N GLN A 70 -27.99 18.01 21.89
CA GLN A 70 -28.81 19.16 22.27
C GLN A 70 -28.81 20.29 21.21
N ASP A 71 -27.80 20.35 20.33
CA ASP A 71 -27.69 21.31 19.23
C ASP A 71 -28.16 20.76 17.88
N TYR A 72 -28.92 19.66 17.84
CA TYR A 72 -29.35 18.99 16.61
C TYR A 72 -28.20 18.52 15.68
N GLN A 73 -27.00 18.36 16.23
CA GLN A 73 -25.83 17.89 15.48
C GLN A 73 -25.62 16.38 15.69
N LEU A 74 -25.20 15.71 14.61
CA LEU A 74 -24.76 14.34 14.69
C LEU A 74 -23.51 14.22 15.58
N PRO A 75 -23.33 13.12 16.30
CA PRO A 75 -22.06 12.81 16.96
C PRO A 75 -20.90 12.86 15.98
N PRO A 76 -19.72 13.40 16.35
CA PRO A 76 -18.60 13.60 15.43
C PRO A 76 -18.19 12.33 14.67
N GLN A 77 -18.22 11.17 15.33
CA GLN A 77 -17.90 9.89 14.71
C GLN A 77 -18.88 9.49 13.61
N VAL A 78 -20.17 9.80 13.78
CA VAL A 78 -21.21 9.52 12.79
C VAL A 78 -21.08 10.49 11.60
N GLU A 79 -20.81 11.76 11.87
CA GLU A 79 -20.54 12.78 10.85
C GLU A 79 -19.35 12.38 9.98
N LEU A 80 -18.26 11.90 10.58
CA LEU A 80 -17.08 11.40 9.86
C LEU A 80 -17.39 10.14 9.04
N TYR A 81 -18.19 9.23 9.58
CA TYR A 81 -18.60 8.03 8.86
C TYR A 81 -19.38 8.38 7.61
N GLU A 82 -20.38 9.25 7.70
CA GLU A 82 -21.15 9.71 6.56
C GLU A 82 -20.27 10.45 5.53
N PHE A 83 -19.32 11.25 5.99
CA PHE A 83 -18.35 11.89 5.12
C PHE A 83 -17.51 10.85 4.35
N PHE A 84 -16.91 9.86 5.00
CA PHE A 84 -16.09 8.85 4.35
C PHE A 84 -16.88 7.96 3.38
N LYS A 85 -18.16 7.74 3.62
CA LYS A 85 -19.06 7.05 2.66
C LYS A 85 -19.21 7.79 1.33
N THR A 86 -18.92 9.09 1.28
CA THR A 86 -18.98 9.86 0.02
C THR A 86 -17.79 9.62 -0.90
N PHE A 87 -16.77 8.89 -0.48
CA PHE A 87 -15.59 8.62 -1.30
C PHE A 87 -15.94 7.69 -2.47
N ASN A 88 -15.34 7.93 -3.64
CA ASN A 88 -15.41 7.02 -4.77
C ASN A 88 -14.33 5.93 -4.70
N SER A 89 -13.33 6.10 -3.82
CA SER A 89 -12.33 5.08 -3.51
C SER A 89 -12.89 4.08 -2.49
N PRO A 90 -12.30 2.87 -2.38
CA PRO A 90 -12.75 1.86 -1.43
C PRO A 90 -12.73 2.39 0.00
N PHE A 91 -13.85 2.27 0.70
CA PHE A 91 -13.99 2.63 2.11
C PHE A 91 -14.61 1.50 2.91
N GLN A 92 -14.05 1.22 4.08
CA GLN A 92 -14.64 0.32 5.06
C GLN A 92 -14.35 0.78 6.47
N ALA A 93 -15.39 0.75 7.31
CA ALA A 93 -15.29 1.06 8.73
C ALA A 93 -15.44 -0.21 9.58
N TYR A 94 -14.80 -0.20 10.74
CA TYR A 94 -14.87 -1.21 11.78
C TYR A 94 -15.01 -0.53 13.12
N GLU A 95 -15.67 -1.20 14.07
CA GLU A 95 -15.68 -0.79 15.48
C GLU A 95 -14.87 -1.76 16.31
N ALA A 96 -14.11 -1.24 17.24
CA ALA A 96 -13.35 -2.02 18.21
C ALA A 96 -13.59 -1.50 19.62
N GLU A 97 -14.18 -2.35 20.48
CA GLU A 97 -14.43 -2.06 21.90
C GLU A 97 -13.38 -2.72 22.81
N ASP A 98 -12.69 -3.72 22.27
CA ASP A 98 -11.71 -4.52 22.99
C ASP A 98 -10.55 -4.95 22.05
N PRO A 99 -9.43 -5.47 22.61
CA PRO A 99 -8.30 -5.92 21.79
C PRO A 99 -8.65 -7.04 20.80
N LYS A 100 -9.65 -7.87 21.09
CA LYS A 100 -10.04 -8.98 20.23
C LYS A 100 -10.79 -8.49 18.99
N SER A 101 -11.71 -7.55 19.14
CA SER A 101 -12.40 -6.92 18.01
C SER A 101 -11.44 -6.12 17.13
N LEU A 102 -10.44 -5.44 17.72
CA LEU A 102 -9.37 -4.78 16.98
C LEU A 102 -8.53 -5.78 16.17
N GLU A 103 -8.16 -6.91 16.78
CA GLU A 103 -7.41 -7.96 16.08
C GLU A 103 -8.20 -8.54 14.89
N GLN A 104 -9.51 -8.73 15.06
CA GLN A 104 -10.38 -9.20 13.99
C GLN A 104 -10.45 -8.19 12.83
N ALA A 105 -10.60 -6.90 13.12
CA ALA A 105 -10.60 -5.86 12.11
C ALA A 105 -9.30 -5.85 11.30
N ILE A 106 -8.14 -5.92 11.99
CA ILE A 106 -6.82 -5.97 11.34
C ILE A 106 -6.68 -7.23 10.46
N LYS A 107 -7.14 -8.38 10.93
CA LYS A 107 -7.10 -9.63 10.14
C LYS A 107 -7.94 -9.52 8.87
N ASP A 108 -9.14 -8.94 8.97
CA ASP A 108 -10.02 -8.76 7.82
C ASP A 108 -9.41 -7.79 6.79
N ILE A 109 -8.86 -6.66 7.23
CA ILE A 109 -8.15 -5.71 6.37
C ILE A 109 -6.98 -6.41 5.66
N ASN A 110 -6.17 -7.17 6.40
CA ASN A 110 -5.03 -7.89 5.83
C ASN A 110 -5.47 -8.91 4.77
N LEU A 111 -6.59 -9.60 4.96
CA LEU A 111 -7.12 -10.53 3.96
C LEU A 111 -7.59 -9.80 2.69
N LYS A 112 -8.24 -8.64 2.83
CA LYS A 112 -8.73 -7.82 1.70
C LYS A 112 -7.61 -7.18 0.90
N GLU A 113 -6.55 -6.75 1.58
CA GLU A 113 -5.40 -6.08 0.95
C GLU A 113 -4.31 -7.03 0.47
N ARG A 114 -4.44 -8.33 0.69
CA ARG A 114 -3.54 -9.34 0.11
C ARG A 114 -3.73 -9.45 -1.40
N LYS A 115 -3.28 -8.44 -2.13
CA LYS A 115 -3.06 -8.59 -3.57
C LYS A 115 -1.73 -9.30 -3.78
N PRO A 116 -1.65 -10.30 -4.70
CA PRO A 116 -0.37 -10.88 -5.05
C PRO A 116 0.53 -9.74 -5.56
N ILE A 117 1.60 -9.48 -4.87
CA ILE A 117 2.64 -8.57 -5.35
C ILE A 117 3.31 -9.31 -6.48
N ILE A 118 2.94 -9.00 -7.72
CA ILE A 118 3.68 -9.46 -8.90
C ILE A 118 4.96 -8.64 -8.91
N TYR A 119 6.03 -9.21 -8.35
CA TYR A 119 7.36 -8.69 -8.61
C TYR A 119 7.67 -8.98 -10.07
N GLU A 120 7.62 -7.99 -10.93
CA GLU A 120 8.43 -8.03 -12.14
C GLU A 120 9.89 -7.98 -11.68
N GLU A 121 10.46 -9.15 -11.44
CA GLU A 121 11.89 -9.26 -11.31
C GLU A 121 12.45 -8.84 -12.68
N LYS A 122 12.95 -7.62 -12.78
CA LYS A 122 13.78 -7.18 -13.90
C LYS A 122 15.01 -8.07 -13.85
N VAL A 123 14.90 -9.24 -14.52
CA VAL A 123 16.07 -10.10 -14.77
C VAL A 123 17.06 -9.22 -15.53
N PRO A 124 18.21 -8.89 -14.93
CA PRO A 124 19.20 -8.08 -15.62
C PRO A 124 19.52 -8.77 -16.94
N GLY A 125 19.36 -8.02 -18.03
CA GLY A 125 19.47 -8.51 -19.41
C GLY A 125 20.72 -9.33 -19.63
N GLU A 126 20.69 -10.18 -20.66
CA GLU A 126 21.65 -11.16 -21.11
C GLU A 126 22.97 -11.22 -20.32
N LYS A 127 23.16 -12.30 -19.58
CA LYS A 127 24.43 -12.55 -18.91
C LYS A 127 25.54 -12.66 -19.95
N TYR A 128 26.28 -11.59 -20.18
CA TYR A 128 27.43 -11.59 -21.07
C TYR A 128 28.57 -12.46 -20.54
N ALA A 129 28.54 -12.83 -19.26
CA ALA A 129 29.54 -13.66 -18.61
C ALA A 129 29.88 -14.96 -19.37
N PRO A 130 28.91 -15.79 -19.81
CA PRO A 130 29.24 -17.01 -20.56
C PRO A 130 29.86 -16.71 -21.94
N LYS A 131 29.44 -15.62 -22.61
CA LYS A 131 30.03 -15.25 -23.92
C LYS A 131 31.48 -14.78 -23.77
N LEU A 132 31.79 -13.99 -22.73
CA LEU A 132 33.14 -13.54 -22.41
C LEU A 132 34.04 -14.70 -21.97
N LEU A 133 33.51 -15.66 -21.23
CA LEU A 133 34.26 -16.83 -20.81
C LEU A 133 34.62 -17.72 -22.00
N LEU A 134 33.69 -17.91 -22.93
CA LEU A 134 33.93 -18.70 -24.15
C LEU A 134 34.96 -18.05 -25.07
N THR A 135 34.92 -16.72 -25.26
CA THR A 135 35.91 -15.99 -26.05
C THR A 135 37.30 -16.05 -25.40
N SER A 136 37.40 -15.98 -24.10
CA SER A 136 38.66 -16.12 -23.33
C SER A 136 39.29 -17.51 -23.50
N ILE A 137 38.49 -18.57 -23.47
CA ILE A 137 38.95 -19.94 -23.68
C ILE A 137 39.50 -20.12 -25.10
N ILE A 138 38.78 -19.62 -26.11
CA ILE A 138 39.23 -19.71 -27.51
C ILE A 138 40.56 -18.98 -27.71
N LEU A 139 40.70 -17.78 -27.15
CA LEU A 139 41.93 -16.99 -27.25
C LEU A 139 43.13 -17.71 -26.58
N SER A 140 42.90 -18.31 -25.41
CA SER A 140 43.89 -19.08 -24.67
C SER A 140 44.38 -20.32 -25.46
N LEU A 141 43.46 -21.05 -26.08
CA LEU A 141 43.78 -22.19 -26.93
C LEU A 141 44.60 -21.80 -28.17
N MET A 142 44.25 -20.66 -28.77
CA MET A 142 44.98 -20.12 -29.94
C MET A 142 46.43 -19.76 -29.59
N LEU A 143 46.64 -19.13 -28.42
CA LEU A 143 47.97 -18.82 -27.93
C LEU A 143 48.81 -20.07 -27.64
N LEU A 144 48.20 -21.09 -27.02
CA LEU A 144 48.87 -22.37 -26.79
C LEU A 144 49.26 -23.06 -28.12
N PHE A 145 48.39 -23.01 -29.11
CA PHE A 145 48.66 -23.58 -30.43
C PHE A 145 49.80 -22.87 -31.14
N LEU A 146 49.87 -21.55 -31.11
CA LEU A 146 50.97 -20.76 -31.65
C LEU A 146 52.30 -21.10 -30.97
N LYS A 147 52.30 -21.24 -29.65
CA LYS A 147 53.48 -21.62 -28.87
C LYS A 147 53.96 -23.04 -29.22
N PHE A 148 53.03 -23.95 -29.45
CA PHE A 148 53.35 -25.32 -29.88
C PHE A 148 54.02 -25.37 -31.25
N ILE A 149 53.57 -24.56 -32.18
CA ILE A 149 54.18 -24.43 -33.53
C ILE A 149 55.60 -23.85 -33.42
N GLU A 150 55.78 -22.80 -32.61
CA GLU A 150 57.08 -22.17 -32.37
C GLU A 150 58.11 -23.18 -31.85
N VAL A 151 57.75 -23.96 -30.83
CA VAL A 151 58.61 -25.00 -30.23
C VAL A 151 58.94 -26.08 -31.24
N ARG A 152 58.04 -26.41 -32.16
CA ARG A 152 58.27 -27.44 -33.18
C ARG A 152 59.13 -26.95 -34.33
N SER A 153 59.15 -25.64 -34.62
CA SER A 153 59.96 -25.03 -35.68
C SER A 153 61.41 -24.84 -35.31
N PHE A 154 61.76 -24.93 -34.00
CA PHE A 154 63.14 -24.81 -33.51
C PHE A 154 63.80 -26.16 -33.24
N LYS A 155 63.24 -27.24 -33.72
CA LYS A 155 63.83 -28.59 -33.71
C LYS A 155 64.16 -29.05 -35.13
#